data_9095fd468795f3129c6106b5df18ed69
#
_entry.id   9095fd468795f3129c6106b5df18ed69
#
_cell.length_a   1.000
_cell.length_b   1.000
_cell.length_c   1.000
_cell.angle_alpha   90.00
_cell.angle_beta   90.00
_cell.angle_gamma   90.00
#
_symmetry.space_group_name_H-M   'P 1'
#
loop_
_entity.id
_entity.type
_entity.pdbx_description
1 polymer ?
#
loop_
_entity_poly.entity_id
_entity_poly.type
_entity_poly.pdbx_seq_one_letter_code
_entity_poly.pdbx_strand_id
1 'polypeptide(L)'
;MQAHPEYNKLPFFTFGESYAGHYVPAVTHRIWKNNNALPTGAITINLKGTAVGNGLTAPEEQYKWYAEMARSTNHHQSVVNESGYKAMKAVEPACIAAIKACQAAPASCLDATDVCNLGLLIPYQLSGRNVYDMRIPCETPPLCYDFSNVATYL
;
A
#
# COMPACT_ATOMS: atom_id res chain seq x y z
N MET A 1 21.99 10.61 12.65
CA MET A 1 22.57 9.95 13.83
C MET A 1 24.07 10.29 13.99
N GLN A 2 24.90 10.30 12.95
CA GLN A 2 26.28 10.79 13.09
C GLN A 2 26.34 12.27 13.53
N ALA A 3 25.44 13.11 12.99
CA ALA A 3 25.31 14.52 13.38
C ALA A 3 24.70 14.73 14.79
N HIS A 4 24.08 13.70 15.34
CA HIS A 4 23.40 13.71 16.63
C HIS A 4 23.72 12.42 17.39
N PRO A 5 24.97 12.26 17.90
CA PRO A 5 25.42 11.03 18.56
C PRO A 5 24.67 10.73 19.87
N GLU A 6 24.09 11.76 20.50
CA GLU A 6 23.26 11.64 21.70
C GLU A 6 22.05 10.72 21.49
N TYR A 7 21.55 10.55 20.25
CA TYR A 7 20.42 9.69 19.93
C TYR A 7 20.81 8.24 19.60
N ASN A 8 22.09 7.92 19.46
CA ASN A 8 22.53 6.59 18.98
C ASN A 8 22.11 5.43 19.88
N LYS A 9 21.92 5.67 21.18
CA LYS A 9 21.51 4.67 22.15
C LYS A 9 19.99 4.53 22.29
N LEU A 10 19.22 5.48 21.77
CA LEU A 10 17.78 5.46 21.87
C LEU A 10 17.20 4.34 20.99
N PRO A 11 16.07 3.73 21.42
CA PRO A 11 15.36 2.78 20.59
C PRO A 11 14.88 3.46 19.30
N PHE A 12 15.13 2.80 18.17
CA PHE A 12 14.76 3.27 16.85
C PHE A 12 13.63 2.43 16.28
N PHE A 13 12.59 3.08 15.79
CA PHE A 13 11.43 2.45 15.16
C PHE A 13 11.19 3.05 13.78
N THR A 14 10.68 2.24 12.86
CA THR A 14 10.22 2.70 11.54
C THR A 14 8.71 2.57 11.45
N PHE A 15 8.04 3.66 11.14
CA PHE A 15 6.59 3.71 10.98
C PHE A 15 6.23 4.34 9.65
N GLY A 16 5.12 3.89 9.06
CA GLY A 16 4.60 4.51 7.86
C GLY A 16 3.22 4.00 7.50
N GLU A 17 2.58 4.72 6.60
CA GLU A 17 1.21 4.45 6.14
C GLU A 17 1.17 4.34 4.63
N SER A 18 0.14 3.66 4.10
CA SER A 18 -0.18 3.58 2.67
C SER A 18 0.98 2.99 1.86
N TYR A 19 1.56 3.72 0.91
CA TYR A 19 2.70 3.25 0.12
C TYR A 19 3.95 2.97 0.96
N ALA A 20 4.01 3.43 2.20
CA ALA A 20 5.05 3.04 3.15
C ALA A 20 5.02 1.55 3.50
N GLY A 21 3.99 0.80 3.13
CA GLY A 21 4.00 -0.65 3.08
C GLY A 21 5.15 -1.23 2.26
N HIS A 22 5.65 -0.47 1.29
CA HIS A 22 6.89 -0.75 0.55
C HIS A 22 8.12 -0.14 1.22
N TYR A 23 8.06 1.14 1.62
CA TYR A 23 9.23 1.85 2.15
C TYR A 23 9.70 1.33 3.51
N VAL A 24 8.77 1.11 4.44
CA VAL A 24 9.10 0.73 5.81
C VAL A 24 9.83 -0.63 5.87
N PRO A 25 9.36 -1.70 5.23
CA PRO A 25 10.09 -2.96 5.18
C PRO A 25 11.48 -2.81 4.52
N ALA A 26 11.58 -2.06 3.44
CA ALA A 26 12.85 -1.85 2.73
C ALA A 26 13.88 -1.14 3.61
N VAL A 27 13.51 -0.04 4.27
CA VAL A 27 14.38 0.70 5.19
C VAL A 27 14.75 -0.15 6.39
N THR A 28 13.77 -0.81 7.00
CA THR A 28 13.98 -1.66 8.19
C THR A 28 14.94 -2.81 7.87
N HIS A 29 14.70 -3.51 6.76
CA HIS A 29 15.58 -4.60 6.31
C HIS A 29 17.00 -4.10 6.04
N ARG A 30 17.15 -2.93 5.42
CA ARG A 30 18.47 -2.31 5.18
C ARG A 30 19.21 -2.02 6.47
N ILE A 31 18.52 -1.47 7.48
CA ILE A 31 19.09 -1.21 8.80
C ILE A 31 19.50 -2.53 9.46
N TRP A 32 18.59 -3.50 9.50
CA TRP A 32 18.85 -4.82 10.08
C TRP A 32 20.06 -5.52 9.43
N LYS A 33 20.10 -5.54 8.10
CA LYS A 33 21.21 -6.15 7.35
C LYS A 33 22.54 -5.47 7.64
N ASN A 34 22.57 -4.13 7.67
CA ASN A 34 23.78 -3.38 7.94
C ASN A 34 24.23 -3.52 9.40
N ASN A 35 23.31 -3.61 10.36
CA ASN A 35 23.68 -3.87 11.76
C ASN A 35 24.36 -5.22 11.93
N ASN A 36 24.00 -6.24 11.12
CA ASN A 36 24.62 -7.58 11.15
C ASN A 36 25.96 -7.65 10.41
N ALA A 37 26.24 -6.73 9.50
CA ALA A 37 27.46 -6.64 8.74
C ALA A 37 27.85 -5.16 8.58
N LEU A 38 28.24 -4.53 9.71
CA LEU A 38 28.43 -3.09 9.79
C LEU A 38 29.57 -2.61 8.88
N PRO A 39 29.32 -1.74 7.90
CA PRO A 39 30.34 -1.15 7.06
C PRO A 39 31.33 -0.32 7.88
N THR A 40 32.58 -0.23 7.42
CA THR A 40 33.60 0.60 8.07
C THR A 40 33.12 2.05 8.19
N GLY A 41 33.24 2.61 9.38
CA GLY A 41 32.81 3.99 9.69
C GLY A 41 31.29 4.19 9.85
N ALA A 42 30.50 3.11 9.71
CA ALA A 42 29.07 3.16 10.00
C ALA A 42 28.79 2.98 11.50
N ILE A 43 27.61 3.42 11.92
CA ILE A 43 27.13 3.27 13.30
C ILE A 43 26.01 2.23 13.36
N THR A 44 25.96 1.48 14.45
CA THR A 44 24.83 0.59 14.73
C THR A 44 23.60 1.43 15.07
N ILE A 45 22.47 1.14 14.44
CA ILE A 45 21.17 1.72 14.77
C ILE A 45 20.43 0.78 15.70
N ASN A 46 20.02 1.27 16.87
CA ASN A 46 19.30 0.48 17.88
C ASN A 46 17.86 0.16 17.44
N LEU A 47 17.71 -0.56 16.33
CA LEU A 47 16.43 -0.95 15.75
C LEU A 47 15.65 -1.85 16.71
N LYS A 48 14.44 -1.46 17.06
CA LYS A 48 13.55 -2.19 17.98
C LYS A 48 12.23 -2.66 17.37
N GLY A 49 11.78 -2.00 16.32
CA GLY A 49 10.53 -2.41 15.70
C GLY A 49 10.16 -1.63 14.46
N THR A 50 9.12 -2.13 13.81
CA THR A 50 8.52 -1.53 12.63
C THR A 50 7.01 -1.66 12.69
N ALA A 51 6.30 -0.70 12.10
CA ALA A 51 4.86 -0.78 11.93
C ALA A 51 4.43 -0.15 10.61
N VAL A 52 3.38 -0.72 10.02
CA VAL A 52 2.76 -0.24 8.78
C VAL A 52 1.27 -0.14 9.00
N GLY A 53 0.71 1.04 8.80
CA GLY A 53 -0.73 1.30 8.80
C GLY A 53 -1.27 1.26 7.36
N ASN A 54 -2.32 0.47 7.10
CA ASN A 54 -3.01 0.40 5.81
C ASN A 54 -2.04 0.34 4.62
N GLY A 55 -1.02 -0.52 4.71
CA GLY A 55 0.09 -0.55 3.77
C GLY A 55 -0.22 -1.26 2.45
N LEU A 56 0.30 -0.73 1.36
CA LEU A 56 0.43 -1.48 0.12
C LEU A 56 1.71 -2.32 0.21
N THR A 57 1.52 -3.55 0.69
CA THR A 57 2.60 -4.49 0.97
C THR A 57 2.51 -5.70 0.07
N ALA A 58 3.12 -6.58 -0.28
CA ALA A 58 2.88 -7.82 -1.06
C ALA A 58 1.71 -7.70 -2.06
N PRO A 59 1.81 -6.89 -3.13
CA PRO A 59 0.70 -6.63 -4.05
C PRO A 59 0.16 -7.91 -4.71
N GLU A 60 1.00 -8.92 -4.96
CA GLU A 60 0.56 -10.23 -5.47
C GLU A 60 -0.51 -10.87 -4.57
N GLU A 61 -0.40 -10.71 -3.26
CA GLU A 61 -1.39 -11.24 -2.33
C GLU A 61 -2.58 -10.29 -2.15
N GLN A 62 -2.35 -8.99 -2.01
CA GLN A 62 -3.43 -8.03 -1.74
C GLN A 62 -4.43 -7.95 -2.90
N TYR A 63 -3.96 -7.89 -4.15
CA TYR A 63 -4.85 -7.74 -5.30
C TYR A 63 -5.79 -8.94 -5.53
N LYS A 64 -5.48 -10.12 -5.01
CA LYS A 64 -6.37 -11.29 -5.01
C LYS A 64 -7.68 -11.06 -4.22
N TRP A 65 -7.66 -10.12 -3.28
CA TRP A 65 -8.77 -9.91 -2.34
C TRP A 65 -9.62 -8.68 -2.63
N TYR A 66 -9.24 -7.84 -3.61
CA TYR A 66 -10.00 -6.61 -3.89
C TYR A 66 -11.41 -6.88 -4.39
N ALA A 67 -11.60 -7.87 -5.27
CA ALA A 67 -12.93 -8.26 -5.72
C ALA A 67 -13.78 -8.82 -4.58
N GLU A 68 -13.19 -9.66 -3.72
CA GLU A 68 -13.89 -10.22 -2.56
C GLU A 68 -14.23 -9.10 -1.56
N MET A 69 -13.33 -8.16 -1.33
CA MET A 69 -13.57 -7.03 -0.43
C MET A 69 -14.66 -6.09 -0.97
N ALA A 70 -14.74 -5.89 -2.27
CA ALA A 70 -15.78 -5.08 -2.91
C ALA A 70 -17.15 -5.77 -2.89
N ARG A 71 -17.21 -7.10 -2.74
CA ARG A 71 -18.43 -7.86 -2.56
C ARG A 71 -18.90 -7.79 -1.11
N SER A 72 -20.17 -8.12 -0.89
CA SER A 72 -20.75 -8.18 0.45
C SER A 72 -19.97 -9.11 1.38
N THR A 73 -19.67 -8.63 2.57
CA THR A 73 -19.15 -9.41 3.68
C THR A 73 -20.10 -9.31 4.88
N ASN A 74 -19.82 -10.02 5.96
CA ASN A 74 -20.57 -9.89 7.20
C ASN A 74 -20.46 -8.50 7.86
N HIS A 75 -19.57 -7.64 7.37
CA HIS A 75 -19.24 -6.35 7.97
C HIS A 75 -19.73 -5.15 7.13
N HIS A 76 -20.06 -5.36 5.86
CA HIS A 76 -20.56 -4.30 4.97
C HIS A 76 -21.41 -4.86 3.82
N GLN A 77 -22.20 -3.99 3.23
CA GLN A 77 -22.94 -4.30 2.00
C GLN A 77 -22.01 -4.32 0.78
N SER A 78 -22.41 -5.03 -0.27
CA SER A 78 -21.70 -5.04 -1.55
C SER A 78 -21.61 -3.62 -2.11
N VAL A 79 -20.41 -3.21 -2.50
CA VAL A 79 -20.15 -1.92 -3.17
C VAL A 79 -20.14 -2.05 -4.68
N VAL A 80 -20.03 -3.26 -5.20
CA VAL A 80 -20.19 -3.60 -6.63
C VAL A 80 -21.32 -4.60 -6.80
N ASN A 81 -22.02 -4.54 -7.93
CA ASN A 81 -23.04 -5.53 -8.27
C ASN A 81 -22.40 -6.84 -8.74
N GLU A 82 -23.23 -7.88 -8.95
CA GLU A 82 -22.74 -9.19 -9.35
C GLU A 82 -21.96 -9.20 -10.67
N SER A 83 -22.35 -8.37 -11.64
CA SER A 83 -21.62 -8.25 -12.91
C SER A 83 -20.26 -7.56 -12.72
N GLY A 84 -20.19 -6.54 -11.90
CA GLY A 84 -18.94 -5.87 -11.52
C GLY A 84 -17.98 -6.82 -10.80
N TYR A 85 -18.50 -7.58 -9.83
CA TYR A 85 -17.70 -8.60 -9.15
C TYR A 85 -17.13 -9.64 -10.12
N LYS A 86 -17.95 -10.18 -11.03
CA LYS A 86 -17.49 -11.14 -12.04
C LYS A 86 -16.44 -10.54 -12.98
N ALA A 87 -16.60 -9.27 -13.37
CA ALA A 87 -15.63 -8.57 -14.19
C ALA A 87 -14.28 -8.41 -13.45
N MET A 88 -14.30 -8.00 -12.18
CA MET A 88 -13.10 -7.93 -11.35
C MET A 88 -12.41 -9.29 -11.23
N LYS A 89 -13.17 -10.34 -10.93
CA LYS A 89 -12.64 -11.72 -10.84
C LYS A 89 -12.03 -12.22 -12.16
N ALA A 90 -12.58 -11.81 -13.29
CA ALA A 90 -12.02 -12.18 -14.60
C ALA A 90 -10.67 -11.52 -14.89
N VAL A 91 -10.42 -10.32 -14.36
CA VAL A 91 -9.14 -9.59 -14.53
C VAL A 91 -8.07 -10.04 -13.52
N GLU A 92 -8.48 -10.52 -12.35
CA GLU A 92 -7.56 -10.88 -11.25
C GLU A 92 -6.37 -11.75 -11.70
N PRO A 93 -6.54 -12.85 -12.48
CA PRO A 93 -5.40 -13.68 -12.92
C PRO A 93 -4.39 -12.90 -13.78
N ALA A 94 -4.88 -12.01 -14.66
CA ALA A 94 -4.02 -11.18 -15.49
C ALA A 94 -3.23 -10.15 -14.65
N CYS A 95 -3.89 -9.52 -13.68
CA CYS A 95 -3.22 -8.63 -12.72
C CYS A 95 -2.11 -9.36 -11.95
N ILE A 96 -2.39 -10.53 -11.39
CA ILE A 96 -1.40 -11.31 -10.64
C ILE A 96 -0.23 -11.74 -11.53
N ALA A 97 -0.49 -12.15 -12.77
CA ALA A 97 0.56 -12.50 -13.73
C ALA A 97 1.44 -11.27 -14.06
N ALA A 98 0.82 -10.11 -14.26
CA ALA A 98 1.54 -8.86 -14.52
C ALA A 98 2.41 -8.42 -13.32
N ILE A 99 1.92 -8.55 -12.09
CA ILE A 99 2.71 -8.28 -10.87
C ILE A 99 3.93 -9.21 -10.80
N LYS A 100 3.78 -10.50 -11.09
CA LYS A 100 4.90 -11.44 -11.13
C LYS A 100 5.94 -11.07 -12.20
N ALA A 101 5.49 -10.67 -13.38
CA ALA A 101 6.37 -10.20 -14.44
C ALA A 101 7.13 -8.92 -14.01
N CYS A 102 6.45 -7.99 -13.35
CA CYS A 102 7.05 -6.78 -12.78
C CYS A 102 8.16 -7.10 -11.76
N GLN A 103 7.95 -8.07 -10.89
CA GLN A 103 8.97 -8.48 -9.91
C GLN A 103 10.23 -9.05 -10.59
N ALA A 104 10.08 -9.72 -11.73
CA ALA A 104 11.18 -10.25 -12.50
C ALA A 104 11.86 -9.18 -13.41
N ALA A 105 11.08 -8.23 -13.93
CA ALA A 105 11.53 -7.21 -14.86
C ALA A 105 10.87 -5.85 -14.54
N PRO A 106 11.56 -4.94 -13.81
CA PRO A 106 10.97 -3.66 -13.37
C PRO A 106 10.40 -2.78 -14.49
N ALA A 107 10.85 -2.94 -15.74
CA ALA A 107 10.31 -2.22 -16.88
C ALA A 107 8.82 -2.50 -17.15
N SER A 108 8.31 -3.67 -16.74
CA SER A 108 6.90 -4.05 -16.91
C SER A 108 5.99 -3.64 -15.73
N CYS A 109 6.51 -2.91 -14.74
CA CYS A 109 5.73 -2.56 -13.54
C CYS A 109 4.63 -1.53 -13.84
N LEU A 110 4.83 -0.66 -14.83
CA LEU A 110 3.78 0.28 -15.25
C LEU A 110 2.57 -0.47 -15.82
N ASP A 111 2.82 -1.41 -16.72
CA ASP A 111 1.77 -2.24 -17.31
C ASP A 111 1.01 -3.04 -16.24
N ALA A 112 1.74 -3.58 -15.25
CA ALA A 112 1.12 -4.28 -14.13
C ALA A 112 0.21 -3.34 -13.32
N THR A 113 0.68 -2.12 -13.06
CA THR A 113 -0.11 -1.10 -12.35
C THR A 113 -1.39 -0.77 -13.11
N ASP A 114 -1.29 -0.57 -14.42
CA ASP A 114 -2.45 -0.23 -15.26
C ASP A 114 -3.47 -1.37 -15.30
N VAL A 115 -3.04 -2.61 -15.57
CA VAL A 115 -3.94 -3.77 -15.58
C VAL A 115 -4.65 -3.94 -14.25
N CYS A 116 -3.93 -3.87 -13.15
CA CYS A 116 -4.49 -4.06 -11.82
C CYS A 116 -5.43 -2.92 -11.41
N ASN A 117 -5.02 -1.67 -11.64
CA ASN A 117 -5.84 -0.52 -11.26
C ASN A 117 -7.13 -0.45 -12.10
N LEU A 118 -7.03 -0.59 -13.43
CA LEU A 118 -8.19 -0.56 -14.31
C LEU A 118 -9.17 -1.69 -14.01
N GLY A 119 -8.68 -2.88 -13.71
CA GLY A 119 -9.52 -4.06 -13.50
C GLY A 119 -10.05 -4.23 -12.08
N LEU A 120 -9.34 -3.77 -11.06
CA LEU A 120 -9.65 -4.09 -9.67
C LEU A 120 -9.90 -2.85 -8.78
N LEU A 121 -9.23 -1.71 -9.02
CA LEU A 121 -9.45 -0.50 -8.20
C LEU A 121 -10.53 0.41 -8.79
N ILE A 122 -10.50 0.68 -10.09
CA ILE A 122 -11.46 1.58 -10.73
C ILE A 122 -12.91 1.12 -10.57
N PRO A 123 -13.27 -0.18 -10.71
CA PRO A 123 -14.65 -0.61 -10.46
C PRO A 123 -15.15 -0.28 -9.05
N TYR A 124 -14.27 -0.36 -8.05
CA TYR A 124 -14.58 0.09 -6.70
C TYR A 124 -14.75 1.62 -6.63
N GLN A 125 -13.83 2.39 -7.18
CA GLN A 125 -13.90 3.85 -7.17
C GLN A 125 -15.17 4.39 -7.85
N LEU A 126 -15.59 3.74 -8.93
CA LEU A 126 -16.83 4.08 -9.64
C LEU A 126 -18.11 3.69 -8.90
N SER A 127 -18.00 2.94 -7.80
CA SER A 127 -19.16 2.59 -6.96
C SER A 127 -19.76 3.78 -6.21
N GLY A 128 -19.05 4.92 -6.14
CA GLY A 128 -19.44 6.09 -5.36
C GLY A 128 -19.20 5.94 -3.86
N ARG A 129 -18.53 4.87 -3.43
CA ARG A 129 -18.13 4.69 -2.03
C ARG A 129 -16.78 5.35 -1.75
N ASN A 130 -16.60 5.74 -0.48
CA ASN A 130 -15.33 6.30 -0.04
C ASN A 130 -14.22 5.25 -0.15
N VAL A 131 -13.10 5.62 -0.77
CA VAL A 131 -11.97 4.69 -1.01
C VAL A 131 -11.23 4.28 0.26
N TYR A 132 -11.41 5.00 1.35
CA TYR A 132 -10.82 4.72 2.65
C TYR A 132 -11.81 4.16 3.66
N ASP A 133 -13.12 4.37 3.44
CA ASP A 133 -14.20 3.77 4.23
C ASP A 133 -15.39 3.42 3.34
N MET A 134 -15.48 2.17 2.94
CA MET A 134 -16.53 1.69 2.04
C MET A 134 -17.96 1.75 2.63
N ARG A 135 -18.12 2.02 3.91
CA ARG A 135 -19.43 2.13 4.58
C ARG A 135 -20.11 3.45 4.29
N ILE A 136 -19.36 4.48 3.91
CA ILE A 136 -19.86 5.82 3.64
C ILE A 136 -19.73 6.19 2.15
N PRO A 137 -20.54 7.12 1.64
CA PRO A 137 -20.41 7.64 0.28
C PRO A 137 -19.13 8.46 0.11
N CYS A 138 -18.68 8.58 -1.14
CA CYS A 138 -17.61 9.50 -1.53
C CYS A 138 -18.22 10.89 -1.81
N GLU A 139 -18.12 11.81 -0.88
CA GLU A 139 -18.69 13.16 -1.00
C GLU A 139 -17.83 14.09 -1.88
N THR A 140 -16.52 13.87 -1.92
CA THR A 140 -15.55 14.73 -2.64
C THR A 140 -14.66 13.89 -3.55
N PRO A 141 -15.14 13.44 -4.74
CA PRO A 141 -14.32 12.68 -5.68
C PRO A 141 -13.09 13.48 -6.15
N PRO A 142 -11.99 12.80 -6.53
CA PRO A 142 -11.78 11.35 -6.55
C PRO A 142 -11.28 10.76 -5.21
N LEU A 143 -10.78 11.57 -4.30
CA LEU A 143 -10.13 11.11 -3.06
C LEU A 143 -11.09 10.91 -1.89
N CYS A 144 -12.34 11.34 -2.03
CA CYS A 144 -13.41 11.25 -1.03
C CYS A 144 -13.16 12.02 0.27
N TYR A 145 -12.18 12.92 0.28
CA TYR A 145 -11.90 13.85 1.36
C TYR A 145 -11.63 15.25 0.84
N ASP A 146 -12.07 16.26 1.59
CA ASP A 146 -11.79 17.66 1.33
C ASP A 146 -10.50 18.06 2.08
N PHE A 147 -9.47 18.40 1.31
CA PHE A 147 -8.19 18.86 1.82
C PHE A 147 -8.02 20.39 1.73
N SER A 148 -9.08 21.14 1.37
CA SER A 148 -9.00 22.58 1.16
C SER A 148 -8.49 23.33 2.40
N ASN A 149 -8.90 22.90 3.58
CA ASN A 149 -8.42 23.48 4.84
C ASN A 149 -6.92 23.29 5.06
N VAL A 150 -6.34 22.16 4.62
CA VAL A 150 -4.90 21.90 4.72
C VAL A 150 -4.15 22.74 3.70
N ALA A 151 -4.68 22.84 2.47
CA ALA A 151 -4.06 23.61 1.39
C ALA A 151 -3.94 25.11 1.68
N THR A 152 -4.74 25.63 2.61
CA THR A 152 -4.61 27.05 3.03
C THR A 152 -3.42 27.33 3.93
N TYR A 153 -2.77 26.29 4.48
CA TYR A 153 -1.58 26.41 5.35
C TYR A 153 -0.27 26.01 4.66
N LEU A 154 -0.31 25.56 3.41
CA LEU A 154 0.84 25.19 2.59
C LEU A 154 1.15 26.24 1.54
#